data_2c7f2729c1e9fd6e0226ea4ac276baa2
#
_entry.id   2c7f2729c1e9fd6e0226ea4ac276baa2
#
_cell.length_a   1.000
_cell.length_b   1.000
_cell.length_c   1.000
_cell.angle_alpha   90.00
_cell.angle_beta   90.00
_cell.angle_gamma   90.00
#
_symmetry.space_group_name_H-M   'P 1'
#
loop_
_entity.id
_entity.type
_entity.pdbx_description
1 polymer ?
#
loop_
_entity_poly.entity_id
_entity_poly.type
_entity_poly.pdbx_seq_one_letter_code
_entity_poly.pdbx_strand_id
1 'polypeptide(L)'
;MEEINEIQSYIVNGYVFETKTEYNEAVQEKKAIKYLSSELNLSNIEKTYKLYCELIEKKIFKTPVGMDYLKKLRDVVIKSGNYKAEDIMPIPVKTTGHMEKERVEKYISTKYETTVKQYESEKKKMKSRLSTSILFNIVLVAVVIAMFIITKNSD
;
A
#
# COMPACT_ATOMS: atom_id res chain seq x y z
N MET A 1 -25.28 28.64 -7.74
CA MET A 1 -24.08 28.60 -6.88
C MET A 1 -23.74 27.20 -6.36
N GLU A 2 -24.66 26.25 -6.43
CA GLU A 2 -24.43 24.83 -5.99
C GLU A 2 -23.64 23.99 -6.99
N GLU A 3 -23.77 24.22 -8.30
CA GLU A 3 -23.07 23.45 -9.33
C GLU A 3 -21.52 23.58 -9.32
N ILE A 4 -21.01 24.75 -8.94
CA ILE A 4 -19.54 24.98 -8.88
C ILE A 4 -18.90 24.24 -7.70
N ASN A 5 -19.64 24.02 -6.60
CA ASN A 5 -19.13 23.27 -5.45
C ASN A 5 -19.11 21.75 -5.67
N GLU A 6 -20.00 21.19 -6.50
CA GLU A 6 -19.99 19.76 -6.84
C GLU A 6 -18.79 19.40 -7.75
N ILE A 7 -18.44 20.25 -8.69
CA ILE A 7 -17.31 19.99 -9.61
C ILE A 7 -15.97 19.98 -8.88
N GLN A 8 -15.77 20.83 -7.88
CA GLN A 8 -14.54 20.82 -7.07
C GLN A 8 -14.40 19.58 -6.18
N SER A 9 -15.49 18.87 -5.90
CA SER A 9 -15.46 17.67 -5.05
C SER A 9 -14.92 16.42 -5.76
N TYR A 10 -14.88 16.41 -7.09
CA TYR A 10 -14.47 15.25 -7.90
C TYR A 10 -13.03 15.34 -8.43
N ILE A 11 -12.10 15.90 -7.66
CA ILE A 11 -10.70 16.03 -8.05
C ILE A 11 -9.81 15.10 -7.23
N VAL A 12 -9.01 14.26 -7.91
CA VAL A 12 -8.01 13.37 -7.30
C VAL A 12 -6.70 13.49 -8.07
N ASN A 13 -5.61 13.79 -7.39
CA ASN A 13 -4.26 13.93 -7.99
C ASN A 13 -4.20 14.86 -9.20
N GLY A 14 -5.04 15.93 -9.24
CA GLY A 14 -5.10 16.86 -10.36
C GLY A 14 -6.00 16.42 -11.52
N TYR A 15 -6.59 15.23 -11.46
CA TYR A 15 -7.57 14.76 -12.43
C TYR A 15 -8.98 15.12 -11.98
N VAL A 16 -9.76 15.66 -12.91
CA VAL A 16 -11.20 15.96 -12.74
C VAL A 16 -12.00 14.76 -13.24
N PHE A 17 -12.94 14.30 -12.47
CA PHE A 17 -13.83 13.18 -12.80
C PHE A 17 -15.25 13.70 -13.01
N GLU A 18 -15.92 13.20 -14.01
CA GLU A 18 -17.28 13.63 -14.38
C GLU A 18 -18.34 13.03 -13.46
N THR A 19 -18.05 11.85 -12.90
CA THR A 19 -19.02 11.15 -12.06
C THR A 19 -18.45 10.83 -10.69
N LYS A 20 -19.35 10.80 -9.68
CA LYS A 20 -19.00 10.36 -8.32
C LYS A 20 -18.43 8.95 -8.28
N THR A 21 -18.88 8.08 -9.19
CA THR A 21 -18.39 6.70 -9.28
C THR A 21 -16.92 6.68 -9.69
N GLU A 22 -16.55 7.40 -10.76
CA GLU A 22 -15.15 7.49 -11.22
C GLU A 22 -14.25 8.14 -10.18
N TYR A 23 -14.74 9.18 -9.52
CA TYR A 23 -14.05 9.81 -8.42
C TYR A 23 -13.77 8.82 -7.29
N ASN A 24 -14.78 8.03 -6.87
CA ASN A 24 -14.60 7.03 -5.83
C ASN A 24 -13.61 5.94 -6.24
N GLU A 25 -13.65 5.47 -7.50
CA GLU A 25 -12.67 4.55 -8.06
C GLU A 25 -11.24 5.14 -7.95
N ALA A 26 -11.06 6.40 -8.36
CA ALA A 26 -9.77 7.07 -8.29
C ALA A 26 -9.27 7.25 -6.84
N VAL A 27 -10.16 7.53 -5.89
CA VAL A 27 -9.83 7.61 -4.46
C VAL A 27 -9.37 6.24 -3.93
N GLN A 28 -10.03 5.16 -4.32
CA GLN A 28 -9.63 3.80 -3.93
C GLN A 28 -8.28 3.42 -4.55
N GLU A 29 -8.07 3.71 -5.83
CA GLU A 29 -6.78 3.50 -6.49
C GLU A 29 -5.66 4.30 -5.82
N LYS A 30 -5.90 5.56 -5.45
CA LYS A 30 -4.94 6.37 -4.70
C LYS A 30 -4.56 5.74 -3.36
N LYS A 31 -5.53 5.20 -2.63
CA LYS A 31 -5.26 4.48 -1.36
C LYS A 31 -4.43 3.22 -1.60
N ALA A 32 -4.80 2.42 -2.62
CA ALA A 32 -4.05 1.23 -3.00
C ALA A 32 -2.61 1.57 -3.40
N ILE A 33 -2.40 2.62 -4.18
CA ILE A 33 -1.09 3.11 -4.59
C ILE A 33 -0.26 3.52 -3.38
N LYS A 34 -0.86 4.27 -2.44
CA LYS A 34 -0.16 4.66 -1.21
C LYS A 34 0.33 3.45 -0.43
N TYR A 35 -0.51 2.44 -0.29
CA TYR A 35 -0.16 1.19 0.37
C TYR A 35 0.96 0.45 -0.38
N LEU A 36 0.79 0.19 -1.68
CA LEU A 36 1.79 -0.48 -2.49
C LEU A 36 3.14 0.25 -2.49
N SER A 37 3.12 1.59 -2.48
CA SER A 37 4.34 2.40 -2.43
C SER A 37 5.04 2.36 -1.07
N SER A 38 4.32 2.09 0.03
CA SER A 38 4.94 1.92 1.35
C SER A 38 5.60 0.56 1.53
N GLU A 39 5.10 -0.47 0.86
CA GLU A 39 5.61 -1.84 0.95
C GLU A 39 6.67 -2.17 -0.11
N LEU A 40 6.64 -1.44 -1.24
CA LEU A 40 7.50 -1.71 -2.37
C LEU A 40 8.81 -0.95 -2.28
N ASN A 41 9.91 -1.69 -2.16
CA ASN A 41 11.23 -1.13 -2.41
C ASN A 41 11.50 -1.11 -3.92
N LEU A 42 11.40 0.07 -4.53
CA LEU A 42 11.62 0.28 -5.97
C LEU A 42 13.04 -0.09 -6.44
N SER A 43 14.02 -0.20 -5.52
CA SER A 43 15.37 -0.67 -5.84
C SER A 43 15.39 -2.18 -6.13
N ASN A 44 14.39 -2.94 -5.71
CA ASN A 44 14.25 -4.35 -6.07
C ASN A 44 13.48 -4.46 -7.39
N ILE A 45 14.21 -4.42 -8.49
CA ILE A 45 13.66 -4.38 -9.85
C ILE A 45 12.80 -5.62 -10.17
N GLU A 46 13.23 -6.80 -9.72
CA GLU A 46 12.49 -8.04 -9.96
C GLU A 46 11.11 -8.01 -9.29
N LYS A 47 11.03 -7.58 -8.03
CA LYS A 47 9.76 -7.41 -7.33
C LYS A 47 8.90 -6.32 -7.97
N THR A 48 9.52 -5.23 -8.41
CA THR A 48 8.83 -4.12 -9.09
C THR A 48 8.22 -4.58 -10.41
N TYR A 49 8.99 -5.36 -11.20
CA TYR A 49 8.51 -5.92 -12.46
C TYR A 49 7.38 -6.93 -12.25
N LYS A 50 7.53 -7.84 -11.29
CA LYS A 50 6.48 -8.80 -10.94
C LYS A 50 5.19 -8.11 -10.52
N LEU A 51 5.28 -7.10 -9.66
CA LEU A 51 4.12 -6.30 -9.27
C LEU A 51 3.47 -5.60 -10.47
N TYR A 52 4.29 -5.00 -11.34
CA TYR A 52 3.79 -4.36 -12.55
C TYR A 52 2.98 -5.34 -13.42
N CYS A 53 3.53 -6.53 -13.71
CA CYS A 53 2.84 -7.55 -14.48
C CYS A 53 1.52 -7.97 -13.81
N GLU A 54 1.52 -8.23 -12.52
CA GLU A 54 0.32 -8.59 -11.78
C GLU A 54 -0.79 -7.51 -11.84
N LEU A 55 -0.40 -6.23 -11.74
CA LEU A 55 -1.35 -5.11 -11.80
C LEU A 55 -1.98 -4.98 -13.19
N ILE A 56 -1.18 -5.20 -14.25
CA ILE A 56 -1.65 -5.19 -15.65
C ILE A 56 -2.58 -6.38 -15.93
N GLU A 57 -2.14 -7.60 -15.63
CA GLU A 57 -2.89 -8.84 -15.89
C GLU A 57 -4.26 -8.83 -15.19
N LYS A 58 -4.28 -8.39 -13.94
CA LYS A 58 -5.49 -8.32 -13.13
C LYS A 58 -6.33 -7.06 -13.39
N LYS A 59 -5.85 -6.15 -14.24
CA LYS A 59 -6.51 -4.86 -14.58
C LYS A 59 -6.97 -4.11 -13.32
N ILE A 60 -6.08 -4.02 -12.33
CA ILE A 60 -6.37 -3.44 -11.02
C ILE A 60 -6.68 -1.94 -11.13
N PHE A 61 -5.94 -1.24 -11.98
CA PHE A 61 -6.08 0.19 -12.18
C PHE A 61 -6.83 0.52 -13.48
N LYS A 62 -7.77 1.44 -13.38
CA LYS A 62 -8.66 1.84 -14.48
C LYS A 62 -8.70 3.34 -14.69
N THR A 63 -8.41 4.11 -13.64
CA THR A 63 -8.44 5.57 -13.71
C THR A 63 -7.07 6.14 -14.10
N PRO A 64 -7.02 7.41 -14.55
CA PRO A 64 -5.75 8.07 -14.82
C PRO A 64 -4.77 8.02 -13.63
N VAL A 65 -5.27 8.05 -12.40
CA VAL A 65 -4.46 7.96 -11.18
C VAL A 65 -3.69 6.64 -11.11
N GLY A 66 -4.35 5.53 -11.39
CA GLY A 66 -3.71 4.21 -11.43
C GLY A 66 -2.80 4.03 -12.64
N MET A 67 -3.18 4.59 -13.81
CA MET A 67 -2.34 4.55 -15.01
C MET A 67 -1.01 5.28 -14.83
N ASP A 68 -1.00 6.40 -14.14
CA ASP A 68 0.25 7.12 -13.79
C ASP A 68 1.16 6.26 -12.90
N TYR A 69 0.59 5.52 -11.97
CA TYR A 69 1.38 4.61 -11.14
C TYR A 69 1.98 3.45 -11.93
N LEU A 70 1.20 2.84 -12.83
CA LEU A 70 1.70 1.81 -13.76
C LEU A 70 2.83 2.35 -14.63
N LYS A 71 2.69 3.57 -15.16
CA LYS A 71 3.75 4.25 -15.91
C LYS A 71 5.01 4.43 -15.07
N LYS A 72 4.88 4.89 -13.84
CA LYS A 72 6.02 5.02 -12.91
C LYS A 72 6.74 3.70 -12.68
N LEU A 73 6.02 2.61 -12.42
CA LEU A 73 6.63 1.27 -12.24
C LEU A 73 7.34 0.82 -13.51
N ARG A 74 6.70 0.97 -14.68
CA ARG A 74 7.28 0.64 -15.98
C ARG A 74 8.56 1.42 -16.25
N ASP A 75 8.57 2.72 -15.98
CA ASP A 75 9.73 3.58 -16.17
C ASP A 75 10.90 3.16 -15.27
N VAL A 76 10.64 2.75 -14.03
CA VAL A 76 11.67 2.21 -13.12
C VAL A 76 12.27 0.94 -13.68
N VAL A 77 11.44 0.02 -14.18
CA VAL A 77 11.88 -1.26 -14.76
C VAL A 77 12.72 -1.01 -16.02
N ILE A 78 12.28 -0.12 -16.93
CA ILE A 78 13.02 0.22 -18.15
C ILE A 78 14.37 0.86 -17.81
N LYS A 79 14.37 1.84 -16.89
CA LYS A 79 15.59 2.56 -16.49
C LYS A 79 16.63 1.65 -15.83
N SER A 80 16.22 0.54 -15.26
CA SER A 80 17.14 -0.42 -14.66
C SER A 80 18.05 -1.13 -15.67
N GLY A 81 17.63 -1.20 -16.95
CA GLY A 81 18.34 -1.92 -18.01
C GLY A 81 18.24 -3.46 -17.93
N ASN A 82 17.56 -4.01 -16.91
CA ASN A 82 17.45 -5.46 -16.73
C ASN A 82 16.44 -6.11 -17.71
N TYR A 83 15.54 -5.31 -18.27
CA TYR A 83 14.49 -5.75 -19.19
C TYR A 83 14.48 -4.86 -20.42
N LYS A 84 14.30 -5.45 -21.60
CA LYS A 84 14.10 -4.67 -22.83
C LYS A 84 12.70 -4.06 -22.82
N ALA A 85 12.56 -2.82 -23.28
CA ALA A 85 11.27 -2.12 -23.33
C ALA A 85 10.19 -2.87 -24.12
N GLU A 86 10.63 -3.66 -25.12
CA GLU A 86 9.78 -4.50 -26.00
C GLU A 86 9.18 -5.70 -25.26
N ASP A 87 9.90 -6.24 -24.25
CA ASP A 87 9.49 -7.41 -23.48
C ASP A 87 8.57 -7.02 -22.30
N ILE A 88 8.45 -5.71 -22.01
CA ILE A 88 7.62 -5.23 -20.93
C ILE A 88 6.19 -5.01 -21.44
N MET A 89 5.25 -5.68 -20.79
CA MET A 89 3.82 -5.59 -21.11
C MET A 89 3.38 -4.13 -21.27
N PRO A 90 2.69 -3.76 -22.38
CA PRO A 90 2.23 -2.38 -22.55
C PRO A 90 1.11 -2.05 -21.56
N ILE A 91 1.04 -0.79 -21.14
CA ILE A 91 -0.08 -0.30 -20.34
C ILE A 91 -1.33 -0.31 -21.23
N PRO A 92 -2.43 -0.97 -20.84
CA PRO A 92 -3.63 -1.03 -21.65
C PRO A 92 -4.23 0.37 -21.81
N VAL A 93 -4.35 0.83 -23.04
CA VAL A 93 -5.12 2.05 -23.35
C VAL A 93 -6.59 1.73 -23.12
N LYS A 94 -7.33 2.60 -22.44
CA LYS A 94 -8.76 2.45 -22.17
C LYS A 94 -9.51 2.18 -23.47
N THR A 95 -9.85 0.93 -23.74
CA THR A 95 -10.95 0.64 -24.63
C THR A 95 -12.20 0.77 -23.76
N THR A 96 -13.09 1.68 -24.11
CA THR A 96 -14.39 1.90 -23.49
C THR A 96 -15.24 0.62 -23.61
N GLY A 97 -15.01 -0.31 -22.69
CA GLY A 97 -15.79 -1.52 -22.54
C GLY A 97 -16.18 -1.66 -21.07
N HIS A 98 -17.47 -1.68 -20.81
CA HIS A 98 -18.04 -2.01 -19.51
C HIS A 98 -17.44 -3.32 -19.00
N MET A 99 -16.41 -3.22 -18.12
CA MET A 99 -16.07 -4.36 -17.29
C MET A 99 -16.85 -4.26 -15.99
N GLU A 100 -17.43 -5.38 -15.60
CA GLU A 100 -18.21 -5.59 -14.37
C GLU A 100 -17.62 -4.84 -13.16
N LYS A 101 -18.18 -3.67 -12.88
CA LYS A 101 -17.80 -2.78 -11.78
C LYS A 101 -17.77 -3.53 -10.43
N GLU A 102 -18.71 -4.43 -10.24
CA GLU A 102 -18.94 -5.15 -8.99
C GLU A 102 -17.80 -6.14 -8.63
N ARG A 103 -17.17 -6.79 -9.62
CA ARG A 103 -16.07 -7.73 -9.40
C ARG A 103 -14.77 -7.05 -9.00
N VAL A 104 -14.49 -5.89 -9.55
CA VAL A 104 -13.25 -5.15 -9.28
C VAL A 104 -13.35 -4.43 -7.94
N GLU A 105 -14.48 -3.83 -7.60
CA GLU A 105 -14.73 -3.26 -6.27
C GLU A 105 -14.60 -4.33 -5.18
N LYS A 106 -15.20 -5.50 -5.39
CA LYS A 106 -15.11 -6.63 -4.45
C LYS A 106 -13.68 -7.16 -4.32
N TYR A 107 -12.91 -7.23 -5.41
CA TYR A 107 -11.53 -7.70 -5.37
C TYR A 107 -10.60 -6.69 -4.69
N ILE A 108 -10.71 -5.40 -5.03
CA ILE A 108 -9.91 -4.33 -4.42
C ILE A 108 -10.27 -4.21 -2.94
N SER A 109 -11.56 -4.20 -2.57
CA SER A 109 -11.99 -4.12 -1.18
C SER A 109 -11.56 -5.34 -0.37
N THR A 110 -11.74 -6.56 -0.90
CA THR A 110 -11.36 -7.79 -0.20
C THR A 110 -9.85 -7.89 -0.02
N LYS A 111 -9.06 -7.58 -1.05
CA LYS A 111 -7.59 -7.63 -0.95
C LYS A 111 -7.05 -6.51 -0.06
N TYR A 112 -7.63 -5.32 -0.13
CA TYR A 112 -7.29 -4.20 0.73
C TYR A 112 -7.62 -4.50 2.19
N GLU A 113 -8.83 -5.01 2.48
CA GLU A 113 -9.21 -5.41 3.84
C GLU A 113 -8.33 -6.54 4.38
N THR A 114 -8.02 -7.55 3.56
CA THR A 114 -7.17 -8.66 3.98
C THR A 114 -5.77 -8.17 4.30
N THR A 115 -5.22 -7.28 3.48
CA THR A 115 -3.86 -6.78 3.65
C THR A 115 -3.76 -5.78 4.81
N VAL A 116 -4.78 -4.92 4.99
CA VAL A 116 -4.87 -4.04 6.17
C VAL A 116 -5.01 -4.85 7.46
N LYS A 117 -5.85 -5.88 7.47
CA LYS A 117 -5.98 -6.80 8.63
C LYS A 117 -4.68 -7.54 8.94
N GLN A 118 -3.94 -7.98 7.93
CA GLN A 118 -2.63 -8.59 8.12
C GLN A 118 -1.63 -7.59 8.71
N TYR A 119 -1.53 -6.39 8.15
CA TYR A 119 -0.66 -5.33 8.65
C TYR A 119 -1.01 -4.93 10.09
N GLU A 120 -2.29 -4.74 10.40
CA GLU A 120 -2.73 -4.45 11.77
C GLU A 120 -2.42 -5.60 12.73
N SER A 121 -2.58 -6.86 12.30
CA SER A 121 -2.24 -8.03 13.10
C SER A 121 -0.75 -8.14 13.36
N GLU A 122 0.10 -7.88 12.37
CA GLU A 122 1.56 -7.85 12.52
C GLU A 122 2.02 -6.69 13.40
N LYS A 123 1.45 -5.51 13.21
CA LYS A 123 1.70 -4.34 14.06
C LYS A 123 1.31 -4.62 15.52
N LYS A 124 0.18 -5.27 15.74
CA LYS A 124 -0.27 -5.69 17.08
C LYS A 124 0.66 -6.74 17.71
N LYS A 125 1.12 -7.73 16.93
CA LYS A 125 2.12 -8.72 17.37
C LYS A 125 3.46 -8.07 17.71
N MET A 126 3.92 -7.14 16.90
CA MET A 126 5.18 -6.42 17.12
C MET A 126 5.09 -5.53 18.37
N LYS A 127 3.97 -4.83 18.56
CA LYS A 127 3.70 -4.02 19.74
C LYS A 127 3.61 -4.87 21.02
N SER A 128 2.99 -6.04 20.96
CA SER A 128 2.92 -7.01 22.04
C SER A 128 4.32 -7.54 22.41
N ARG A 129 5.13 -7.93 21.44
CA ARG A 129 6.51 -8.40 21.66
C ARG A 129 7.38 -7.32 22.30
N LEU A 130 7.26 -6.06 21.84
CA LEU A 130 7.98 -4.93 22.40
C LEU A 130 7.57 -4.69 23.86
N SER A 131 6.27 -4.69 24.14
CA SER A 131 5.73 -4.55 25.50
C SER A 131 6.23 -5.65 26.44
N THR A 132 6.21 -6.91 25.98
CA THR A 132 6.70 -8.06 26.76
C THR A 132 8.20 -7.94 27.05
N SER A 133 8.99 -7.51 26.07
CA SER A 133 10.44 -7.31 26.24
C SER A 133 10.76 -6.19 27.25
N ILE A 134 10.02 -5.09 27.21
CA ILE A 134 10.17 -3.97 28.16
C ILE A 134 9.82 -4.45 29.57
N LEU A 135 8.73 -5.19 29.71
CA LEU A 135 8.28 -5.71 31.01
C LEU A 135 9.32 -6.68 31.61
N PHE A 136 9.90 -7.54 30.78
CA PHE A 136 10.96 -8.46 31.19
C PHE A 136 12.22 -7.71 31.67
N ASN A 137 12.62 -6.68 30.95
CA ASN A 137 13.77 -5.84 31.38
C ASN A 137 13.51 -5.11 32.67
N ILE A 138 12.31 -4.61 32.92
CA ILE A 138 11.92 -3.95 34.17
C ILE A 138 12.03 -4.94 35.37
N VAL A 139 11.51 -6.15 35.18
CA VAL A 139 11.58 -7.21 36.22
C VAL A 139 13.03 -7.58 36.50
N LEU A 140 13.86 -7.72 35.47
CA LEU A 140 15.29 -8.06 35.63
C LEU A 140 16.05 -6.99 36.42
N VAL A 141 15.80 -5.71 36.10
CA VAL A 141 16.38 -4.59 36.85
C VAL A 141 15.93 -4.60 38.33
N ALA A 142 14.65 -4.85 38.57
CA ALA A 142 14.13 -4.93 39.96
C ALA A 142 14.78 -6.07 40.76
N VAL A 143 15.01 -7.23 40.14
CA VAL A 143 15.71 -8.37 40.78
C VAL A 143 17.15 -8.01 41.11
N VAL A 144 17.88 -7.35 40.21
CA VAL A 144 19.27 -6.91 40.45
C VAL A 144 19.34 -5.92 41.61
N ILE A 145 18.41 -4.95 41.67
CA ILE A 145 18.34 -3.99 42.77
C ILE A 145 18.06 -4.70 44.11
N ALA A 146 17.12 -5.65 44.12
CA ALA A 146 16.79 -6.41 45.32
C ALA A 146 17.99 -7.23 45.83
N MET A 147 18.71 -7.90 44.91
CA MET A 147 19.95 -8.62 45.29
C MET A 147 21.00 -7.69 45.87
N PHE A 148 21.18 -6.48 45.31
CA PHE A 148 22.14 -5.51 45.79
C PHE A 148 21.80 -5.01 47.22
N ILE A 149 20.52 -4.81 47.51
CA ILE A 149 20.06 -4.41 48.86
C ILE A 149 20.29 -5.53 49.87
N ILE A 150 20.03 -6.79 49.50
CA ILE A 150 20.23 -7.93 50.41
C ILE A 150 21.70 -8.11 50.73
N THR A 151 22.60 -8.02 49.75
CA THR A 151 24.05 -8.14 49.96
C THR A 151 24.58 -7.02 50.85
N LYS A 152 24.08 -5.79 50.67
CA LYS A 152 24.52 -4.64 51.49
C LYS A 152 24.02 -4.69 52.93
N ASN A 153 22.91 -5.36 53.21
CA ASN A 153 22.38 -5.51 54.58
C ASN A 153 22.89 -6.76 55.29
N SER A 154 23.73 -7.58 54.65
CA SER A 154 24.31 -8.82 55.21
C SER A 154 25.74 -8.64 55.72
N ASP A 155 26.35 -7.46 55.47
CA ASP A 155 27.60 -6.99 56.04
C ASP A 155 27.35 -6.03 57.24
#